data_703635cb42133c1a7103a5bf350341e3
#
_entry.id   703635cb42133c1a7103a5bf350341e3
#
_cell.length_a   1.000
_cell.length_b   1.000
_cell.length_c   1.000
_cell.angle_alpha   90.00
_cell.angle_beta   90.00
_cell.angle_gamma   90.00
#
_symmetry.space_group_name_H-M   'P 1'
#
loop_
_entity.id
_entity.type
_entity.pdbx_description
1 polymer ?
#
loop_
_entity_poly.entity_id
_entity_poly.type
_entity_poly.pdbx_seq_one_letter_code
_entity_poly.pdbx_strand_id
1 'polypeptide(L)'
;MQITDPIADLLTRIRNASTAKHPSVEIPASNMKKAICQILVDEGYIKGMQVKNDTVQGTIVVTLKYQANGEPVIAGLRRVSKPGLRIYTNSEDMPKVMKGLGTAIISTSKGIMTDKAARAEHVGGEVLAFVW
;
A
#
# COMPACT_ATOMS: atom_id res chain seq x y z
N MET A 1 -5.62 -23.84 11.72
CA MET A 1 -4.79 -22.62 11.86
C MET A 1 -5.27 -21.60 10.84
N GLN A 2 -5.60 -20.39 11.31
CA GLN A 2 -5.96 -19.29 10.41
C GLN A 2 -4.70 -18.57 9.93
N ILE A 3 -4.60 -18.38 8.64
CA ILE A 3 -3.54 -17.57 8.04
C ILE A 3 -4.06 -16.15 7.93
N THR A 4 -3.37 -15.21 8.60
CA THR A 4 -3.73 -13.80 8.53
C THR A 4 -2.86 -13.07 7.52
N ASP A 5 -3.45 -12.10 6.84
CA ASP A 5 -2.74 -11.24 5.90
C ASP A 5 -3.06 -9.77 6.24
N PRO A 6 -2.24 -9.15 7.11
CA PRO A 6 -2.48 -7.77 7.53
C PRO A 6 -2.43 -6.78 6.36
N ILE A 7 -1.62 -7.06 5.34
CA ILE A 7 -1.53 -6.19 4.16
C ILE A 7 -2.82 -6.27 3.35
N ALA A 8 -3.34 -7.48 3.13
CA ALA A 8 -4.61 -7.65 2.43
C ALA A 8 -5.75 -6.95 3.19
N ASP A 9 -5.75 -7.03 4.52
CA ASP A 9 -6.72 -6.34 5.35
C ASP A 9 -6.63 -4.83 5.17
N LEU A 10 -5.42 -4.27 5.18
CA LEU A 10 -5.18 -2.85 4.92
C LEU A 10 -5.77 -2.42 3.57
N LEU A 11 -5.44 -3.16 2.51
CA LEU A 11 -5.91 -2.84 1.15
C LEU A 11 -7.43 -2.93 1.05
N THR A 12 -8.02 -3.95 1.67
CA THR A 12 -9.47 -4.16 1.68
C THR A 12 -10.18 -3.02 2.39
N ARG A 13 -9.67 -2.58 3.55
CA ARG A 13 -10.26 -1.47 4.30
C ARG A 13 -10.23 -0.18 3.48
N ILE A 14 -9.10 0.11 2.82
CA ILE A 14 -8.98 1.29 1.96
C ILE A 14 -9.93 1.18 0.77
N ARG A 15 -9.99 0.02 0.13
CA ARG A 15 -10.87 -0.22 -1.02
C ARG A 15 -12.33 -0.01 -0.64
N ASN A 16 -12.79 -0.63 0.44
CA ASN A 16 -14.17 -0.54 0.88
C ASN A 16 -14.55 0.89 1.27
N ALA A 17 -13.68 1.58 1.99
CA ALA A 17 -13.92 2.98 2.38
C ALA A 17 -13.98 3.90 1.15
N SER A 18 -13.13 3.66 0.15
CA SER A 18 -13.15 4.43 -1.09
C SER A 18 -14.42 4.20 -1.89
N THR A 19 -14.87 2.95 -1.98
CA THR A 19 -16.12 2.60 -2.68
C THR A 19 -17.33 3.25 -1.99
N ALA A 20 -17.33 3.26 -0.66
CA ALA A 20 -18.39 3.91 0.13
C ALA A 20 -18.24 5.43 0.21
N LYS A 21 -17.17 5.97 -0.35
CA LYS A 21 -16.86 7.41 -0.37
C LYS A 21 -16.73 8.02 1.01
N HIS A 22 -16.15 7.26 1.94
CA HIS A 22 -15.83 7.77 3.27
C HIS A 22 -14.66 8.76 3.21
N PRO A 23 -14.63 9.79 4.07
CA PRO A 23 -13.51 10.73 4.08
C PRO A 23 -12.23 10.12 4.64
N SER A 24 -12.36 9.14 5.55
CA SER A 24 -11.21 8.51 6.19
C SER A 24 -11.53 7.07 6.59
N VAL A 25 -10.49 6.32 6.93
CA VAL A 25 -10.61 4.95 7.43
C VAL A 25 -9.57 4.71 8.51
N GLU A 26 -9.95 3.96 9.55
CA GLU A 26 -9.05 3.60 10.64
C GLU A 26 -8.56 2.16 10.47
N ILE A 27 -7.26 1.96 10.71
CA ILE A 27 -6.58 0.69 10.50
C ILE A 27 -5.67 0.41 11.70
N PRO A 28 -5.70 -0.80 12.29
CA PRO A 28 -4.74 -1.13 13.34
C PRO A 28 -3.31 -0.94 12.85
N ALA A 29 -2.48 -0.26 13.64
CA ALA A 29 -1.16 0.13 13.20
C ALA A 29 -0.13 -0.99 13.28
N SER A 30 0.84 -0.97 12.37
CA SER A 30 2.08 -1.71 12.43
C SER A 30 3.11 -0.93 11.64
N ASN A 31 4.40 -1.24 11.86
CA ASN A 31 5.45 -0.53 11.13
C ASN A 31 5.35 -0.73 9.63
N MET A 32 5.02 -1.95 9.19
CA MET A 32 4.84 -2.26 7.78
C MET A 32 3.67 -1.49 7.18
N LYS A 33 2.53 -1.45 7.87
CA LYS A 33 1.35 -0.71 7.40
C LYS A 33 1.61 0.78 7.32
N LYS A 34 2.35 1.33 8.30
CA LYS A 34 2.75 2.76 8.27
C LYS A 34 3.62 3.05 7.05
N ALA A 35 4.58 2.18 6.74
CA ALA A 35 5.45 2.35 5.58
C ALA A 35 4.66 2.30 4.27
N ILE A 36 3.72 1.38 4.15
CA ILE A 36 2.85 1.27 2.97
C ILE A 36 1.99 2.52 2.83
N CYS A 37 1.37 2.98 3.90
CA CYS A 37 0.54 4.19 3.87
C CYS A 37 1.37 5.43 3.52
N GLN A 38 2.61 5.52 4.00
CA GLN A 38 3.50 6.63 3.66
C GLN A 38 3.78 6.66 2.16
N ILE A 39 3.98 5.50 1.54
CA ILE A 39 4.14 5.42 0.08
C ILE A 39 2.89 5.91 -0.63
N LEU A 40 1.71 5.54 -0.15
CA LEU A 40 0.45 5.99 -0.75
C LEU A 40 0.30 7.50 -0.66
N VAL A 41 0.74 8.12 0.44
CA VAL A 41 0.76 9.59 0.57
C VAL A 41 1.75 10.19 -0.42
N ASP A 42 2.97 9.69 -0.44
CA ASP A 42 4.06 10.23 -1.26
C ASP A 42 3.76 10.15 -2.75
N GLU A 43 3.07 9.08 -3.17
CA GLU A 43 2.69 8.89 -4.57
C GLU A 43 1.35 9.55 -4.93
N GLY A 44 0.71 10.21 -3.97
CA GLY A 44 -0.51 10.97 -4.22
C GLY A 44 -1.79 10.17 -4.30
N TYR A 45 -1.80 8.93 -3.80
CA TYR A 45 -3.00 8.09 -3.82
C TYR A 45 -3.95 8.38 -2.67
N ILE A 46 -3.43 8.81 -1.53
CA ILE A 46 -4.23 9.23 -0.37
C ILE A 46 -3.78 10.63 0.06
N LYS A 47 -4.66 11.33 0.77
CA LYS A 47 -4.42 12.70 1.16
C LYS A 47 -3.43 12.82 2.31
N GLY A 48 -3.49 11.87 3.26
CA GLY A 48 -2.59 11.86 4.39
C GLY A 48 -2.85 10.69 5.31
N MET A 49 -1.99 10.56 6.33
CA MET A 49 -2.16 9.58 7.38
C MET A 49 -1.73 10.17 8.71
N GLN A 50 -2.38 9.72 9.78
CA GLN A 50 -2.03 10.08 11.15
C GLN A 50 -2.02 8.82 11.98
N VAL A 51 -1.16 8.77 13.00
CA VAL A 51 -1.10 7.64 13.93
C VAL A 51 -1.64 8.12 15.27
N LYS A 52 -2.69 7.46 15.77
CA LYS A 52 -3.24 7.69 17.09
C LYS A 52 -2.68 6.67 18.06
N ASN A 53 -2.29 7.09 19.25
CA ASN A 53 -1.81 6.19 20.30
C ASN A 53 -2.93 5.85 21.28
N ASP A 54 -4.09 5.44 20.73
CA ASP A 54 -5.29 5.13 21.53
C ASP A 54 -5.34 3.68 22.01
N THR A 55 -4.46 2.83 21.47
CA THR A 55 -4.32 1.42 21.86
C THR A 55 -2.83 1.11 22.01
N VAL A 56 -2.52 -0.09 22.50
CA VAL A 56 -1.11 -0.51 22.67
C VAL A 56 -0.34 -0.46 21.34
N GLN A 57 -0.96 -0.93 20.25
CA GLN A 57 -0.32 -0.91 18.93
C GLN A 57 -0.57 0.37 18.17
N GLY A 58 -1.60 1.14 18.54
CA GLY A 58 -1.99 2.37 17.84
C GLY A 58 -2.93 2.12 16.67
N THR A 59 -3.42 3.22 16.11
CA THR A 59 -4.35 3.19 14.98
C THR A 59 -3.85 4.17 13.92
N ILE A 60 -3.81 3.73 12.67
CA ILE A 60 -3.52 4.61 11.53
C ILE A 60 -4.85 5.16 11.03
N VAL A 61 -4.97 6.49 10.95
CA VAL A 61 -6.11 7.15 10.31
C VAL A 61 -5.67 7.58 8.92
N VAL A 62 -6.23 6.94 7.91
CA VAL A 62 -5.94 7.26 6.51
C VAL A 62 -7.01 8.23 6.01
N THR A 63 -6.59 9.40 5.53
CA THR A 63 -7.49 10.36 4.89
C THR A 63 -7.49 10.09 3.39
N LEU A 64 -8.64 9.71 2.87
CA LEU A 64 -8.79 9.31 1.47
C LEU A 64 -8.83 10.53 0.54
N LYS A 65 -8.52 10.30 -0.72
CA LYS A 65 -8.42 11.35 -1.72
C LYS A 65 -9.39 11.06 -2.86
N TYR A 66 -10.15 12.08 -3.26
CA TYR A 66 -11.13 11.98 -4.33
C TYR A 66 -10.87 13.03 -5.39
N GLN A 67 -11.25 12.71 -6.62
CA GLN A 67 -11.20 13.66 -7.74
C GLN A 67 -12.35 14.66 -7.63
N ALA A 68 -12.30 15.72 -8.44
CA ALA A 68 -13.35 16.74 -8.45
C ALA A 68 -14.73 16.16 -8.76
N ASN A 69 -14.79 15.08 -9.56
CA ASN A 69 -16.05 14.41 -9.91
C ASN A 69 -16.54 13.44 -8.81
N GLY A 70 -15.82 13.33 -7.69
CA GLY A 70 -16.17 12.44 -6.56
C GLY A 70 -15.63 11.03 -6.67
N GLU A 71 -14.99 10.67 -7.77
CA GLU A 71 -14.39 9.35 -7.91
C GLU A 71 -13.11 9.22 -7.08
N PRO A 72 -12.84 8.04 -6.48
CA PRO A 72 -11.58 7.85 -5.75
C PRO A 72 -10.37 8.03 -6.65
N VAL A 73 -9.30 8.60 -6.11
CA VAL A 73 -8.02 8.69 -6.82
C VAL A 73 -7.44 7.30 -7.04
N ILE A 74 -7.58 6.41 -6.04
CA ILE A 74 -7.19 5.02 -6.20
C ILE A 74 -8.21 4.31 -7.08
N ALA A 75 -7.77 3.88 -8.27
CA ALA A 75 -8.62 3.11 -9.19
C ALA A 75 -8.61 1.62 -8.84
N GLY A 76 -7.48 1.10 -8.36
CA GLY A 76 -7.38 -0.30 -7.98
C GLY A 76 -6.26 -0.57 -6.99
N LEU A 77 -6.45 -1.65 -6.24
CA LEU A 77 -5.49 -2.18 -5.28
C LEU A 77 -5.45 -3.70 -5.45
N ARG A 78 -4.26 -4.27 -5.55
CA ARG A 78 -4.11 -5.70 -5.71
C ARG A 78 -3.01 -6.24 -4.80
N ARG A 79 -3.35 -7.23 -3.97
CA ARG A 79 -2.36 -7.98 -3.20
C ARG A 79 -1.65 -8.95 -4.14
N VAL A 80 -0.33 -8.91 -4.18
CA VAL A 80 0.47 -9.78 -5.06
C VAL A 80 1.05 -10.94 -4.28
N SER A 81 2.01 -10.68 -3.38
CA SER A 81 2.59 -11.70 -2.53
C SER A 81 1.63 -12.02 -1.39
N LYS A 82 1.42 -13.29 -1.09
CA LYS A 82 0.47 -13.75 -0.06
C LYS A 82 1.20 -14.69 0.90
N PRO A 83 0.71 -14.87 2.14
CA PRO A 83 1.36 -15.78 3.09
C PRO A 83 1.59 -17.20 2.55
N GLY A 84 0.66 -17.72 1.75
CA GLY A 84 0.78 -19.05 1.14
C GLY A 84 1.52 -19.07 -0.19
N LEU A 85 1.80 -17.91 -0.78
CA LEU A 85 2.46 -17.82 -2.08
C LEU A 85 3.22 -16.50 -2.16
N ARG A 86 4.49 -16.51 -1.77
CA ARG A 86 5.35 -15.32 -1.81
C ARG A 86 5.89 -15.10 -3.20
N ILE A 87 5.89 -13.83 -3.65
CA ILE A 87 6.33 -13.42 -4.99
C ILE A 87 7.52 -12.49 -4.82
N TYR A 88 8.64 -12.84 -5.43
CA TYR A 88 9.88 -12.07 -5.38
C TYR A 88 10.31 -11.64 -6.77
N THR A 89 11.07 -10.56 -6.84
CA THR A 89 11.64 -10.08 -8.09
C THR A 89 13.03 -9.52 -7.85
N ASN A 90 13.87 -9.54 -8.89
CA ASN A 90 15.14 -8.80 -8.88
C ASN A 90 14.91 -7.39 -9.43
N SER A 91 15.94 -6.54 -9.40
CA SER A 91 15.81 -5.16 -9.86
C SER A 91 15.60 -5.05 -11.37
N GLU A 92 16.11 -6.01 -12.13
CA GLU A 92 16.01 -6.01 -13.59
C GLU A 92 14.59 -6.36 -14.07
N ASP A 93 13.95 -7.29 -13.38
CA ASP A 93 12.60 -7.77 -13.73
C ASP A 93 11.51 -7.08 -12.92
N MET A 94 11.82 -5.93 -12.30
CA MET A 94 10.88 -5.20 -11.46
C MET A 94 9.61 -4.88 -12.25
N PRO A 95 8.43 -5.25 -11.74
CA PRO A 95 7.18 -5.03 -12.47
C PRO A 95 6.84 -3.55 -12.61
N LYS A 96 6.18 -3.22 -13.72
CA LYS A 96 5.62 -1.90 -13.95
C LYS A 96 4.11 -2.03 -13.98
N VAL A 97 3.42 -1.30 -13.12
CA VAL A 97 1.98 -1.33 -13.03
C VAL A 97 1.40 -0.32 -14.02
N MET A 98 0.45 -0.77 -14.85
CA MET A 98 -0.19 0.10 -15.85
C MET A 98 0.84 0.87 -16.70
N LYS A 99 1.86 0.15 -17.18
CA LYS A 99 2.96 0.72 -18.00
C LYS A 99 3.69 1.89 -17.32
N GLY A 100 3.80 1.84 -15.99
CA GLY A 100 4.48 2.87 -15.21
C GLY A 100 3.58 3.96 -14.66
N LEU A 101 2.29 3.94 -14.97
CA LEU A 101 1.33 4.90 -14.42
C LEU A 101 0.93 4.55 -12.99
N GLY A 102 0.97 3.26 -12.63
CA GLY A 102 0.72 2.79 -11.28
C GLY A 102 2.01 2.56 -10.52
N THR A 103 1.88 2.01 -9.31
CA THR A 103 3.00 1.79 -8.40
C THR A 103 2.96 0.37 -7.86
N ALA A 104 4.12 -0.31 -7.85
CA ALA A 104 4.29 -1.55 -7.12
C ALA A 104 4.97 -1.22 -5.78
N ILE A 105 4.50 -1.85 -4.71
CA ILE A 105 5.07 -1.69 -3.37
C ILE A 105 5.93 -2.91 -3.10
N ILE A 106 7.22 -2.67 -2.85
CA ILE A 106 8.25 -3.72 -2.75
C ILE A 106 8.86 -3.70 -1.36
N SER A 107 8.98 -4.88 -0.75
CA SER A 107 9.72 -5.04 0.51
C SER A 107 11.14 -5.49 0.20
N THR A 108 12.11 -4.63 0.46
CA THR A 108 13.53 -4.86 0.16
C THR A 108 14.35 -4.92 1.44
N SER A 109 15.62 -5.31 1.30
CA SER A 109 16.57 -5.28 2.42
C SER A 109 16.81 -3.86 2.95
N LYS A 110 16.49 -2.83 2.16
CA LYS A 110 16.61 -1.42 2.54
C LYS A 110 15.30 -0.80 2.98
N GLY A 111 14.25 -1.62 3.18
CA GLY A 111 12.94 -1.17 3.61
C GLY A 111 11.89 -1.34 2.53
N ILE A 112 10.69 -0.84 2.83
CA ILE A 112 9.56 -0.88 1.89
C ILE A 112 9.65 0.35 1.01
N MET A 113 9.58 0.14 -0.31
CA MET A 113 9.73 1.21 -1.29
C MET A 113 8.91 0.93 -2.54
N THR A 114 8.86 1.91 -3.43
CA THR A 114 8.20 1.76 -4.72
C THR A 114 9.10 0.98 -5.69
N ASP A 115 8.49 0.46 -6.75
CA ASP A 115 9.25 -0.17 -7.84
C ASP A 115 10.27 0.79 -8.47
N LYS A 116 9.91 2.07 -8.60
CA LYS A 116 10.82 3.09 -9.14
C LYS A 116 12.06 3.26 -8.26
N ALA A 117 11.85 3.36 -6.94
CA ALA A 117 12.94 3.49 -6.00
C ALA A 117 13.81 2.24 -5.98
N ALA A 118 13.20 1.06 -6.03
CA ALA A 118 13.95 -0.20 -6.05
C ALA A 118 14.81 -0.33 -7.31
N ARG A 119 14.27 0.06 -8.47
CA ARG A 119 15.06 0.07 -9.71
C ARG A 119 16.23 1.05 -9.62
N ALA A 120 15.98 2.25 -9.09
CA ALA A 120 17.02 3.26 -8.95
C ALA A 120 18.15 2.81 -8.02
N GLU A 121 17.84 2.06 -6.99
CA GLU A 121 18.82 1.54 -6.05
C GLU A 121 19.37 0.17 -6.42
N HIS A 122 18.90 -0.41 -7.52
CA HIS A 122 19.33 -1.73 -8.02
C HIS A 122 19.11 -2.84 -6.98
N VAL A 123 17.97 -2.80 -6.29
CA VAL A 123 17.60 -3.82 -5.31
C VAL A 123 16.32 -4.51 -5.74
N GLY A 124 16.23 -5.80 -5.45
CA GLY A 124 15.02 -6.58 -5.60
C GLY A 124 14.36 -6.82 -4.25
N GLY A 125 13.26 -7.55 -4.24
CA GLY A 125 12.57 -7.89 -3.02
C GLY A 125 11.25 -8.57 -3.25
N GLU A 126 10.44 -8.60 -2.21
CA GLU A 126 9.10 -9.18 -2.25
C GLU A 126 8.11 -8.15 -2.80
N VAL A 127 7.35 -8.56 -3.81
CA VAL A 127 6.32 -7.70 -4.40
C VAL A 127 5.06 -7.82 -3.55
N LEU A 128 4.79 -6.79 -2.74
CA LEU A 128 3.68 -6.82 -1.78
C LEU A 128 2.34 -6.56 -2.46
N ALA A 129 2.25 -5.51 -3.24
CA ALA A 129 0.98 -5.06 -3.80
C ALA A 129 1.19 -4.15 -5.01
N PHE A 130 0.14 -4.02 -5.80
CA PHE A 130 0.04 -3.01 -6.86
C PHE A 130 -1.03 -2.00 -6.49
N VAL A 131 -0.81 -0.73 -6.82
CA VAL A 131 -1.80 0.34 -6.68
C VAL A 131 -1.77 1.20 -7.95
N TRP A 132 -2.96 1.62 -8.38
CA TRP A 132 -3.08 2.47 -9.56
C TRP A 132 -4.34 3.32 -9.51
#